data_079c03815a61a14bb0279aa35e210c1f
#
_entry.id   079c03815a61a14bb0279aa35e210c1f
#
_cell.length_a   1.000
_cell.length_b   1.000
_cell.length_c   1.000
_cell.angle_alpha   90.00
_cell.angle_beta   90.00
_cell.angle_gamma   90.00
#
_symmetry.space_group_name_H-M   'P 1'
#
loop_
_entity.id
_entity.type
_entity.pdbx_description
1 polymer ?
#
loop_
_entity_poly.entity_id
_entity_poly.type
_entity_poly.pdbx_seq_one_letter_code
_entity_poly.pdbx_strand_id
1 'polypeptide(L)'
;MKIGIQGGKGSFSEEAAKTFAKNHGVKDYEIVYLISSMAVLEGIESESVKFGIFAMENAQGGVVIESVEALAKYRCKIIEMFHILVNQNLLALPGIHVGDITEIHSHQQALRQCKDYLSEHFWTRPLIEADDTAEAARRLSEGKLPKTAGVVGSDYCAELYDLSIVHEGIHDLKNNITLFYFL
;
A
#
# COMPACT_ATOMS: atom_id res chain seq x y z
N MET A 1 9.32 7.13 19.46
CA MET A 1 10.36 6.25 18.86
C MET A 1 10.17 6.26 17.33
N LYS A 2 11.27 5.96 16.56
CA LYS A 2 11.18 5.95 15.10
C LYS A 2 11.04 4.54 14.55
N ILE A 3 10.08 4.35 13.64
CA ILE A 3 9.84 3.09 12.91
C ILE A 3 10.06 3.39 11.43
N GLY A 4 11.08 2.78 10.85
CA GLY A 4 11.33 2.84 9.40
C GLY A 4 10.40 1.89 8.65
N ILE A 5 9.84 2.31 7.54
CA ILE A 5 8.99 1.46 6.73
C ILE A 5 9.41 1.43 5.25
N GLN A 6 9.21 0.29 4.61
CA GLN A 6 9.26 0.15 3.16
C GLN A 6 8.02 0.80 2.55
N GLY A 7 8.21 1.73 1.62
CA GLY A 7 7.12 2.44 0.95
C GLY A 7 6.89 3.86 1.45
N GLY A 8 6.01 4.55 0.76
CA GLY A 8 5.64 5.93 1.02
C GLY A 8 4.40 6.07 1.92
N LYS A 9 3.99 7.33 2.09
CA LYS A 9 2.78 7.68 2.83
C LYS A 9 1.54 7.15 2.09
N GLY A 10 0.66 6.46 2.81
CA GLY A 10 -0.53 5.80 2.24
C GLY A 10 -0.30 4.35 1.83
N SER A 11 0.93 3.82 1.93
CA SER A 11 1.23 2.43 1.58
C SER A 11 0.68 1.42 2.57
N PHE A 12 0.54 0.16 2.16
CA PHE A 12 0.21 -0.94 3.07
C PHE A 12 1.27 -1.16 4.16
N SER A 13 2.52 -0.76 3.94
CA SER A 13 3.54 -0.78 4.99
C SER A 13 3.29 0.26 6.08
N GLU A 14 2.72 1.42 5.74
CA GLU A 14 2.28 2.39 6.75
C GLU A 14 1.07 1.86 7.53
N GLU A 15 0.12 1.24 6.84
CA GLU A 15 -1.02 0.59 7.48
C GLU A 15 -0.56 -0.54 8.42
N ALA A 16 0.42 -1.35 7.99
CA ALA A 16 1.05 -2.37 8.80
C ALA A 16 1.68 -1.78 10.07
N ALA A 17 2.43 -0.68 9.95
CA ALA A 17 3.05 -0.01 11.10
C ALA A 17 2.00 0.52 12.08
N LYS A 18 0.93 1.12 11.60
CA LYS A 18 -0.17 1.62 12.44
C LYS A 18 -0.92 0.48 13.13
N THR A 19 -1.20 -0.60 12.40
CA THR A 19 -1.86 -1.79 12.93
C THR A 19 -1.01 -2.43 14.02
N PHE A 20 0.30 -2.59 13.77
CA PHE A 20 1.24 -3.09 14.77
C PHE A 20 1.23 -2.19 16.03
N ALA A 21 1.41 -0.89 15.85
CA ALA A 21 1.42 0.06 16.97
C ALA A 21 0.13 0.00 17.80
N LYS A 22 -1.03 -0.07 17.15
CA LYS A 22 -2.34 -0.20 17.78
C LYS A 22 -2.46 -1.49 18.60
N ASN A 23 -2.07 -2.62 18.00
CA ASN A 23 -2.18 -3.94 18.65
C ASN A 23 -1.26 -4.08 19.88
N HIS A 24 -0.12 -3.40 19.86
CA HIS A 24 0.86 -3.42 20.96
C HIS A 24 0.76 -2.20 21.89
N GLY A 25 -0.24 -1.35 21.74
CA GLY A 25 -0.44 -0.17 22.61
C GLY A 25 0.66 0.88 22.50
N VAL A 26 1.41 0.91 21.40
CA VAL A 26 2.47 1.90 21.14
C VAL A 26 1.84 3.23 20.73
N LYS A 27 2.02 4.27 21.56
CA LYS A 27 1.38 5.58 21.35
C LYS A 27 2.33 6.64 20.77
N ASP A 28 3.59 6.64 21.19
CA ASP A 28 4.56 7.66 20.83
C ASP A 28 5.57 7.15 19.81
N TYR A 29 5.18 7.16 18.54
CA TYR A 29 6.05 6.77 17.43
C TYR A 29 5.94 7.74 16.24
N GLU A 30 7.02 7.81 15.48
CA GLU A 30 7.15 8.52 14.23
C GLU A 30 7.43 7.50 13.12
N ILE A 31 6.71 7.57 12.02
CA ILE A 31 6.97 6.76 10.84
C ILE A 31 7.98 7.47 9.95
N VAL A 32 9.04 6.75 9.58
CA VAL A 32 10.07 7.22 8.65
C VAL A 32 9.94 6.42 7.35
N TYR A 33 9.62 7.11 6.27
CA TYR A 33 9.40 6.51 4.95
C TYR A 33 10.76 6.29 4.26
N LEU A 34 11.25 5.06 4.24
CA LEU A 34 12.55 4.67 3.70
C LEU A 34 12.47 4.02 2.31
N ILE A 35 11.24 3.82 1.82
CA ILE A 35 10.88 3.36 0.47
C ILE A 35 11.28 1.91 0.19
N SER A 36 12.49 1.46 0.51
CA SER A 36 12.99 0.11 0.23
C SER A 36 13.28 -0.69 1.50
N SER A 37 13.22 -2.02 1.43
CA SER A 37 13.60 -2.92 2.53
C SER A 37 15.09 -2.76 2.89
N MET A 38 15.91 -2.51 1.88
CA MET A 38 17.34 -2.24 2.06
C MET A 38 17.55 -0.99 2.93
N ALA A 39 16.89 0.14 2.58
CA ALA A 39 17.01 1.37 3.35
C ALA A 39 16.45 1.24 4.77
N VAL A 40 15.44 0.37 4.98
CA VAL A 40 14.95 0.07 6.34
C VAL A 40 16.04 -0.60 7.19
N LEU A 41 16.74 -1.60 6.63
CA LEU A 41 17.82 -2.28 7.35
C LEU A 41 19.06 -1.40 7.55
N GLU A 42 19.42 -0.57 6.57
CA GLU A 42 20.44 0.48 6.72
C GLU A 42 20.08 1.46 7.82
N GLY A 43 18.80 1.84 7.89
CA GLY A 43 18.29 2.72 8.95
C GLY A 43 18.39 2.12 10.35
N ILE A 44 18.16 0.81 10.49
CA ILE A 44 18.35 0.09 11.76
C ILE A 44 19.84 -0.01 12.11
N GLU A 45 20.70 -0.40 11.15
CA GLU A 45 22.15 -0.53 11.39
C GLU A 45 22.80 0.80 11.76
N SER A 46 22.38 1.90 11.14
CA SER A 46 22.85 3.26 11.44
C SER A 46 22.18 3.91 12.66
N GLU A 47 21.26 3.20 13.31
CA GLU A 47 20.45 3.71 14.44
C GLU A 47 19.61 4.97 14.12
N SER A 48 19.40 5.28 12.82
CA SER A 48 18.53 6.38 12.40
C SER A 48 17.04 6.09 12.65
N VAL A 49 16.68 4.81 12.66
CA VAL A 49 15.40 4.28 13.14
C VAL A 49 15.64 3.17 14.16
N LYS A 50 14.74 3.04 15.12
CA LYS A 50 14.87 2.01 16.19
C LYS A 50 14.31 0.67 15.75
N PHE A 51 13.28 0.68 14.91
CA PHE A 51 12.58 -0.49 14.41
C PHE A 51 12.32 -0.34 12.91
N GLY A 52 12.09 -1.47 12.25
CA GLY A 52 11.76 -1.52 10.83
C GLY A 52 10.56 -2.40 10.54
N ILE A 53 9.80 -2.04 9.51
CA ILE A 53 8.71 -2.87 8.98
C ILE A 53 8.84 -2.92 7.45
N PHE A 54 8.78 -4.13 6.91
CA PHE A 54 8.68 -4.35 5.46
C PHE A 54 7.96 -5.65 5.13
N ALA A 55 7.41 -5.69 3.92
CA ALA A 55 6.71 -6.86 3.40
C ALA A 55 7.71 -7.96 2.99
N MET A 56 7.39 -9.21 3.32
CA MET A 56 8.16 -10.39 2.92
C MET A 56 7.49 -11.22 1.86
N GLU A 57 6.18 -11.35 1.94
CA GLU A 57 5.41 -12.20 1.04
C GLU A 57 3.97 -11.67 0.93
N ASN A 58 3.40 -11.77 -0.24
CA ASN A 58 2.00 -11.50 -0.49
C ASN A 58 1.34 -12.72 -1.13
N ALA A 59 0.13 -13.05 -0.73
CA ALA A 59 -0.59 -14.24 -1.19
C ALA A 59 -0.77 -14.32 -2.72
N GLN A 60 -0.86 -13.19 -3.40
CA GLN A 60 -1.00 -13.12 -4.85
C GLN A 60 0.31 -12.74 -5.56
N GLY A 61 1.13 -11.88 -4.94
CA GLY A 61 2.38 -11.38 -5.50
C GLY A 61 3.59 -12.29 -5.24
N GLY A 62 3.47 -13.24 -4.32
CA GLY A 62 4.57 -14.11 -3.90
C GLY A 62 5.60 -13.41 -3.00
N VAL A 63 6.80 -13.95 -2.99
CA VAL A 63 7.91 -13.47 -2.17
C VAL A 63 8.42 -12.12 -2.67
N VAL A 64 8.63 -11.18 -1.76
CA VAL A 64 9.25 -9.87 -2.04
C VAL A 64 10.77 -10.06 -2.12
N ILE A 65 11.29 -10.25 -3.32
CA ILE A 65 12.72 -10.58 -3.57
C ILE A 65 13.64 -9.52 -2.98
N GLU A 66 13.31 -8.24 -3.13
CA GLU A 66 14.06 -7.13 -2.54
C GLU A 66 14.25 -7.30 -1.02
N SER A 67 13.22 -7.75 -0.31
CA SER A 67 13.27 -7.97 1.13
C SER A 67 14.16 -9.17 1.51
N VAL A 68 14.15 -10.23 0.69
CA VAL A 68 15.06 -11.38 0.86
C VAL A 68 16.52 -10.95 0.63
N GLU A 69 16.77 -10.17 -0.42
CA GLU A 69 18.10 -9.64 -0.72
C GLU A 69 18.62 -8.71 0.38
N ALA A 70 17.74 -7.89 0.96
CA ALA A 70 18.08 -7.03 2.10
C ALA A 70 18.46 -7.86 3.33
N LEU A 71 17.66 -8.88 3.68
CA LEU A 71 17.96 -9.79 4.81
C LEU A 71 19.24 -10.61 4.60
N ALA A 72 19.64 -10.86 3.35
CA ALA A 72 20.89 -11.55 3.07
C ALA A 72 22.14 -10.68 3.32
N LYS A 73 21.99 -9.34 3.28
CA LYS A 73 23.11 -8.39 3.48
C LYS A 73 23.25 -7.93 4.92
N TYR A 74 22.16 -7.78 5.64
CA TYR A 74 22.13 -7.20 6.98
C TYR A 74 21.80 -8.22 8.04
N ARG A 75 22.48 -8.12 9.20
CA ARG A 75 22.11 -8.90 10.38
C ARG A 75 21.07 -8.13 11.17
N CYS A 76 19.90 -8.70 11.30
CA CYS A 76 18.81 -8.12 12.07
C CYS A 76 18.11 -9.19 12.91
N LYS A 77 17.35 -8.75 13.90
CA LYS A 77 16.51 -9.63 14.72
C LYS A 77 15.06 -9.41 14.31
N ILE A 78 14.43 -10.45 13.79
CA ILE A 78 12.99 -10.46 13.58
C ILE A 78 12.34 -10.55 14.97
N ILE A 79 11.58 -9.53 15.35
CA ILE A 79 10.88 -9.42 16.62
C ILE A 79 9.51 -10.08 16.48
N GLU A 80 8.81 -9.80 15.38
CA GLU A 80 7.49 -10.35 15.12
C GLU A 80 7.25 -10.51 13.61
N MET A 81 6.43 -11.48 13.26
CA MET A 81 5.87 -11.69 11.93
C MET A 81 4.36 -11.61 12.02
N PHE A 82 3.74 -10.77 11.22
CA PHE A 82 2.29 -10.57 11.25
C PHE A 82 1.73 -10.36 9.85
N HIS A 83 0.42 -10.53 9.71
CA HIS A 83 -0.27 -10.42 8.42
C HIS A 83 -1.20 -9.22 8.41
N ILE A 84 -1.25 -8.57 7.24
CA ILE A 84 -2.26 -7.56 6.92
C ILE A 84 -3.10 -8.07 5.75
N LEU A 85 -4.42 -7.91 5.85
CA LEU A 85 -5.33 -8.15 4.73
C LEU A 85 -5.22 -6.97 3.76
N VAL A 86 -4.90 -7.27 2.50
CA VAL A 86 -4.80 -6.27 1.44
C VAL A 86 -6.15 -6.14 0.76
N ASN A 87 -6.89 -5.10 1.08
CA ASN A 87 -8.12 -4.73 0.40
C ASN A 87 -7.83 -3.69 -0.67
N GLN A 88 -8.24 -3.98 -1.90
CA GLN A 88 -8.22 -3.00 -2.98
C GLN A 88 -9.67 -2.55 -3.25
N ASN A 89 -9.86 -1.24 -3.25
CA ASN A 89 -11.14 -0.59 -3.52
C ASN A 89 -11.03 0.32 -4.73
N LEU A 90 -12.15 0.63 -5.35
CA LEU A 90 -12.24 1.69 -6.33
C LEU A 90 -12.55 3.00 -5.62
N LEU A 91 -11.64 3.95 -5.72
CA LEU A 91 -11.71 5.27 -5.11
C LEU A 91 -11.95 6.34 -6.17
N ALA A 92 -12.69 7.38 -5.82
CA ALA A 92 -12.90 8.55 -6.66
C ALA A 92 -13.08 9.81 -5.81
N LEU A 93 -13.11 10.98 -6.43
CA LEU A 93 -13.48 12.22 -5.75
C LEU A 93 -14.92 12.14 -5.23
N PRO A 94 -15.22 12.80 -4.08
CA PRO A 94 -16.58 12.85 -3.56
C PRO A 94 -17.60 13.31 -4.62
N GLY A 95 -18.71 12.58 -4.71
CA GLY A 95 -19.79 12.87 -5.68
C GLY A 95 -19.62 12.24 -7.06
N ILE A 96 -18.50 11.57 -7.35
CA ILE A 96 -18.31 10.79 -8.58
C ILE A 96 -18.86 9.36 -8.37
N HIS A 97 -19.66 8.89 -9.31
CA HIS A 97 -20.20 7.53 -9.30
C HIS A 97 -19.41 6.62 -10.26
N VAL A 98 -19.55 5.30 -10.09
CA VAL A 98 -18.85 4.29 -10.92
C VAL A 98 -19.04 4.55 -12.43
N GLY A 99 -20.26 4.94 -12.85
CA GLY A 99 -20.59 5.23 -14.24
C GLY A 99 -19.87 6.45 -14.84
N ASP A 100 -19.45 7.39 -13.99
CA ASP A 100 -18.79 8.64 -14.40
C ASP A 100 -17.28 8.46 -14.61
N ILE A 101 -16.71 7.35 -14.13
CA ILE A 101 -15.28 7.09 -14.19
C ILE A 101 -14.85 6.86 -15.64
N THR A 102 -13.91 7.67 -16.11
CA THR A 102 -13.42 7.65 -17.50
C THR A 102 -12.08 6.93 -17.68
N GLU A 103 -11.28 6.83 -16.62
CA GLU A 103 -9.97 6.15 -16.63
C GLU A 103 -9.64 5.70 -15.20
N ILE A 104 -8.74 4.72 -15.06
CA ILE A 104 -8.36 4.18 -13.74
C ILE A 104 -6.85 4.20 -13.61
N HIS A 105 -6.36 4.71 -12.47
CA HIS A 105 -4.96 4.79 -12.13
C HIS A 105 -4.62 3.92 -10.93
N SER A 106 -3.51 3.21 -10.97
CA SER A 106 -2.88 2.58 -9.81
C SER A 106 -1.52 1.98 -10.17
N HIS A 107 -0.82 1.46 -9.15
CA HIS A 107 0.35 0.63 -9.39
C HIS A 107 -0.04 -0.63 -10.17
N GLN A 108 0.83 -1.08 -11.08
CA GLN A 108 0.60 -2.23 -11.96
C GLN A 108 0.12 -3.48 -11.19
N GLN A 109 0.72 -3.74 -10.02
CA GLN A 109 0.33 -4.91 -9.21
C GLN A 109 -1.10 -4.80 -8.68
N ALA A 110 -1.54 -3.61 -8.23
CA ALA A 110 -2.91 -3.40 -7.76
C ALA A 110 -3.93 -3.57 -8.91
N LEU A 111 -3.61 -3.05 -10.11
CA LEU A 111 -4.44 -3.26 -11.30
C LEU A 111 -4.56 -4.76 -11.66
N ARG A 112 -3.46 -5.52 -11.57
CA ARG A 112 -3.47 -6.97 -11.79
C ARG A 112 -4.28 -7.73 -10.75
N GLN A 113 -4.27 -7.27 -9.50
CA GLN A 113 -5.05 -7.87 -8.41
C GLN A 113 -6.56 -7.65 -8.55
N CYS A 114 -6.98 -6.71 -9.38
CA CYS A 114 -8.37 -6.36 -9.63
C CYS A 114 -8.81 -6.64 -11.08
N LYS A 115 -8.08 -7.53 -11.77
CA LYS A 115 -8.23 -7.76 -13.20
C LYS A 115 -9.66 -8.17 -13.59
N ASP A 116 -10.28 -9.07 -12.86
CA ASP A 116 -11.59 -9.61 -13.18
C ASP A 116 -12.64 -8.49 -13.09
N TYR A 117 -12.67 -7.77 -11.97
CA TYR A 117 -13.56 -6.63 -11.77
C TYR A 117 -13.35 -5.53 -12.83
N LEU A 118 -12.09 -5.15 -13.10
CA LEU A 118 -11.78 -4.11 -14.08
C LEU A 118 -12.15 -4.54 -15.50
N SER A 119 -11.98 -5.80 -15.84
CA SER A 119 -12.38 -6.33 -17.15
C SER A 119 -13.89 -6.39 -17.32
N GLU A 120 -14.64 -6.66 -16.28
CA GLU A 120 -16.10 -6.72 -16.31
C GLU A 120 -16.73 -5.34 -16.43
N HIS A 121 -16.24 -4.36 -15.64
CA HIS A 121 -16.90 -3.06 -15.48
C HIS A 121 -16.25 -1.94 -16.28
N PHE A 122 -14.96 -2.08 -16.64
CA PHE A 122 -14.16 -1.00 -17.23
C PHE A 122 -13.35 -1.42 -18.48
N TRP A 123 -13.77 -2.48 -19.18
CA TRP A 123 -13.06 -3.04 -20.34
C TRP A 123 -12.80 -2.04 -21.49
N THR A 124 -13.57 -0.96 -21.58
CA THR A 124 -13.40 0.10 -22.60
C THR A 124 -12.63 1.30 -22.10
N ARG A 125 -12.21 1.32 -20.83
CA ARG A 125 -11.58 2.48 -20.21
C ARG A 125 -10.08 2.27 -20.01
N PRO A 126 -9.27 3.33 -20.20
CA PRO A 126 -7.83 3.23 -19.98
C PRO A 126 -7.51 2.82 -18.54
N LEU A 127 -6.60 1.86 -18.37
CA LEU A 127 -5.93 1.53 -17.12
C LEU A 127 -4.52 2.12 -17.20
N ILE A 128 -4.22 3.09 -16.34
CA ILE A 128 -3.00 3.88 -16.38
C ILE A 128 -2.12 3.50 -15.20
N GLU A 129 -0.92 3.02 -15.49
CA GLU A 129 0.04 2.64 -14.46
C GLU A 129 0.62 3.89 -13.78
N ALA A 130 0.71 3.84 -12.46
CA ALA A 130 1.37 4.81 -11.61
C ALA A 130 2.50 4.14 -10.84
N ASP A 131 3.47 4.90 -10.41
CA ASP A 131 4.65 4.40 -9.67
C ASP A 131 4.25 3.77 -8.33
N ASP A 132 3.18 4.30 -7.70
CA ASP A 132 2.65 3.83 -6.42
C ASP A 132 1.13 4.05 -6.38
N THR A 133 0.42 3.15 -5.72
CA THR A 133 -1.04 3.21 -5.47
C THR A 133 -1.41 4.47 -4.67
N ALA A 134 -0.68 4.77 -3.61
CA ALA A 134 -0.93 5.94 -2.77
C ALA A 134 -0.61 7.26 -3.50
N GLU A 135 0.41 7.26 -4.37
CA GLU A 135 0.73 8.40 -5.23
C GLU A 135 -0.39 8.69 -6.23
N ALA A 136 -1.02 7.66 -6.80
CA ALA A 136 -2.18 7.84 -7.67
C ALA A 136 -3.35 8.50 -6.91
N ALA A 137 -3.65 8.03 -5.69
CA ALA A 137 -4.67 8.61 -4.82
C ALA A 137 -4.36 10.08 -4.45
N ARG A 138 -3.12 10.38 -4.09
CA ARG A 138 -2.64 11.73 -3.80
C ARG A 138 -2.81 12.65 -5.01
N ARG A 139 -2.41 12.21 -6.21
CA ARG A 139 -2.53 13.00 -7.45
C ARG A 139 -3.98 13.31 -7.79
N LEU A 140 -4.89 12.36 -7.55
CA LEU A 140 -6.32 12.60 -7.75
C LEU A 140 -6.84 13.66 -6.78
N SER A 141 -6.53 13.56 -5.50
CA SER A 141 -6.97 14.52 -4.48
C SER A 141 -6.42 15.94 -4.71
N GLU A 142 -5.19 16.04 -5.24
CA GLU A 142 -4.55 17.33 -5.58
C GLU A 142 -5.03 17.92 -6.93
N GLY A 143 -5.97 17.26 -7.63
CA GLY A 143 -6.47 17.70 -8.93
C GLY A 143 -5.46 17.58 -10.08
N LYS A 144 -4.45 16.72 -9.93
CA LYS A 144 -3.45 16.41 -10.96
C LYS A 144 -3.89 15.33 -11.95
N LEU A 145 -5.03 14.68 -11.67
CA LEU A 145 -5.71 13.75 -12.55
C LEU A 145 -7.08 14.32 -12.93
N PRO A 146 -7.71 13.80 -14.01
CA PRO A 146 -9.09 14.18 -14.36
C PRO A 146 -10.03 13.96 -13.17
N LYS A 147 -10.99 14.85 -12.98
CA LYS A 147 -11.97 14.73 -11.88
C LYS A 147 -12.78 13.44 -11.92
N THR A 148 -12.93 12.88 -13.13
CA THR A 148 -13.60 11.60 -13.39
C THR A 148 -12.65 10.40 -13.37
N ALA A 149 -11.40 10.57 -12.95
CA ALA A 149 -10.50 9.45 -12.77
C ALA A 149 -10.89 8.64 -11.54
N GLY A 150 -10.80 7.31 -11.65
CA GLY A 150 -10.82 6.39 -10.53
C GLY A 150 -9.40 5.97 -10.13
N VAL A 151 -9.23 5.57 -8.90
CA VAL A 151 -7.97 5.01 -8.39
C VAL A 151 -8.25 3.70 -7.68
N VAL A 152 -7.45 2.67 -7.94
CA VAL A 152 -7.47 1.46 -7.10
C VAL A 152 -6.57 1.71 -5.90
N GLY A 153 -7.12 1.52 -4.69
CA GLY A 153 -6.37 1.81 -3.46
C GLY A 153 -7.01 1.20 -2.20
N SER A 154 -6.32 1.35 -1.06
CA SER A 154 -6.79 0.89 0.24
C SER A 154 -7.83 1.82 0.87
N ASP A 155 -8.54 1.32 1.91
CA ASP A 155 -9.40 2.14 2.77
C ASP A 155 -8.61 3.30 3.37
N TYR A 156 -7.37 3.01 3.75
CA TYR A 156 -6.48 4.02 4.33
C TYR A 156 -6.13 5.14 3.32
N CYS A 157 -5.94 4.82 2.04
CA CYS A 157 -5.78 5.84 1.01
C CYS A 157 -7.03 6.71 0.84
N ALA A 158 -8.21 6.12 0.93
CA ALA A 158 -9.46 6.88 0.86
C ALA A 158 -9.55 7.89 2.01
N GLU A 159 -9.30 7.45 3.25
CA GLU A 159 -9.30 8.33 4.43
C GLU A 159 -8.22 9.41 4.34
N LEU A 160 -6.98 9.03 3.99
CA LEU A 160 -5.82 9.93 3.97
C LEU A 160 -5.96 11.07 2.95
N TYR A 161 -6.59 10.80 1.82
CA TYR A 161 -6.68 11.73 0.69
C TYR A 161 -8.10 12.27 0.46
N ASP A 162 -9.01 12.04 1.41
CA ASP A 162 -10.41 12.52 1.35
C ASP A 162 -11.12 12.07 0.06
N LEU A 163 -10.93 10.80 -0.31
CA LEU A 163 -11.56 10.16 -1.45
C LEU A 163 -12.75 9.30 -1.00
N SER A 164 -13.74 9.18 -1.86
CA SER A 164 -14.88 8.28 -1.63
C SER A 164 -14.56 6.88 -2.16
N ILE A 165 -14.90 5.84 -1.38
CA ILE A 165 -14.91 4.46 -1.85
C ILE A 165 -16.17 4.27 -2.68
N VAL A 166 -16.02 4.07 -3.99
CA VAL A 166 -17.13 3.89 -4.95
C VAL A 166 -17.51 2.43 -5.08
N HIS A 167 -16.56 1.53 -4.87
CA HIS A 167 -16.77 0.09 -4.78
C HIS A 167 -15.73 -0.56 -3.89
N GLU A 168 -16.18 -1.33 -2.90
CA GLU A 168 -15.34 -2.02 -1.93
C GLU A 168 -14.87 -3.37 -2.43
N GLY A 169 -13.66 -3.77 -2.06
CA GLY A 169 -13.15 -5.13 -2.20
C GLY A 169 -13.14 -5.63 -3.63
N ILE A 170 -12.65 -4.83 -4.58
CA ILE A 170 -12.62 -5.17 -6.02
C ILE A 170 -11.51 -6.14 -6.42
N HIS A 171 -10.64 -6.57 -5.49
CA HIS A 171 -9.58 -7.52 -5.74
C HIS A 171 -10.10 -8.94 -5.94
N ASP A 172 -9.45 -9.70 -6.84
CA ASP A 172 -9.89 -11.02 -7.28
C ASP A 172 -9.72 -12.07 -6.17
N LEU A 173 -8.57 -12.07 -5.48
CA LEU A 173 -8.26 -12.98 -4.38
C LEU A 173 -8.76 -12.40 -3.04
N LYS A 174 -9.91 -12.83 -2.54
CA LYS A 174 -10.55 -12.26 -1.33
C LYS A 174 -9.74 -12.43 -0.03
N ASN A 175 -8.86 -13.42 0.04
CA ASN A 175 -7.93 -13.62 1.16
C ASN A 175 -6.51 -13.15 0.79
N ASN A 176 -6.40 -12.00 0.15
CA ASN A 176 -5.10 -11.42 -0.21
C ASN A 176 -4.41 -10.86 1.03
N ILE A 177 -3.52 -11.64 1.63
CA ILE A 177 -2.76 -11.28 2.82
C ILE A 177 -1.31 -10.99 2.46
N THR A 178 -0.72 -10.03 3.17
CA THR A 178 0.72 -9.74 3.09
C THR A 178 1.35 -10.02 4.45
N LEU A 179 2.43 -10.80 4.44
CA LEU A 179 3.27 -11.06 5.60
C LEU A 179 4.27 -9.90 5.75
N PHE A 180 4.27 -9.28 6.91
CA PHE A 180 5.22 -8.25 7.31
C PHE A 180 6.15 -8.73 8.40
N TYR A 181 7.40 -8.29 8.34
CA TYR A 181 8.37 -8.45 9.41
C TYR A 181 8.52 -7.14 10.18
N PHE A 182 8.48 -7.26 11.51
CA PHE A 182 8.88 -6.22 12.44
C PHE A 182 10.25 -6.60 13.05
N LEU A 183 11.19 -5.65 12.96
CA LEU A 183 12.60 -5.84 13.31
C LEU A 183 13.05 -4.83 14.35
#